data_f328f0b00fec53359b4f12d30cfdb390
#
_entry.id   f328f0b00fec53359b4f12d30cfdb390
#
_cell.length_a   1.000
_cell.length_b   1.000
_cell.length_c   1.000
_cell.angle_alpha   90.00
_cell.angle_beta   90.00
_cell.angle_gamma   90.00
#
_symmetry.space_group_name_H-M   'P 1'
#
loop_
_entity.id
_entity.type
_entity.pdbx_description
1 polymer ?
#
loop_
_entity_poly.entity_id
_entity_poly.type
_entity_poly.pdbx_seq_one_letter_code
_entity_poly.pdbx_strand_id
1 'polypeptide(L)'
;MIYNEIGKTGMRVSNLSFGASSLGGVFHGIREEEGIRAVHTAVDNGINFIDVSPYYGHMKAETVLGKALKEIPRDKYYLSTKVGRYGKDGVNIWDYSAKRTLESVYESMERLNVDYIDLINVHDIEFQSRMEGGLQKIVDETLPVLVQLKKEGVVRHVGITDLQPENLKWVIEHCDEGTVESVLCFCHYCLNDTLLVDYLGFFEQHRVGVINASPLSMGLLSQRGAPDWHPASRDLKMACAKAAAYCQEKDYEIEKLAMQFSTSMNPRIATTLFSSANPANVLKNIAYVNDPLDESLVTEVQHIIGDQMFVRWKNT
;
A
#
# COMPACT_ATOMS: atom_id res chain seq x y z
N MET A 1 -13.63 -4.08 -13.17
CA MET A 1 -12.31 -4.45 -12.59
C MET A 1 -11.36 -4.82 -13.72
N ILE A 2 -10.16 -4.23 -13.75
CA ILE A 2 -9.09 -4.53 -14.73
C ILE A 2 -8.00 -5.31 -13.98
N TYR A 3 -7.32 -6.24 -14.67
CA TYR A 3 -6.26 -7.04 -14.07
C TYR A 3 -4.93 -6.81 -14.78
N ASN A 4 -3.92 -6.38 -14.02
CA ASN A 4 -2.58 -6.06 -14.50
C ASN A 4 -1.55 -6.98 -13.86
N GLU A 5 -0.42 -7.21 -14.51
CA GLU A 5 0.68 -7.97 -13.94
C GLU A 5 1.56 -7.06 -13.05
N ILE A 6 1.97 -7.55 -11.88
CA ILE A 6 2.98 -6.85 -11.06
C ILE A 6 4.37 -7.17 -11.65
N GLY A 7 4.92 -6.23 -12.40
CA GLY A 7 6.24 -6.38 -13.02
C GLY A 7 6.36 -7.65 -13.86
N LYS A 8 7.25 -8.56 -13.44
CA LYS A 8 7.49 -9.87 -14.08
C LYS A 8 7.20 -11.05 -13.14
N THR A 9 6.39 -10.81 -12.12
CA THR A 9 6.05 -11.84 -11.11
C THR A 9 5.07 -12.90 -11.62
N GLY A 10 4.36 -12.64 -12.71
CA GLY A 10 3.24 -13.47 -13.16
C GLY A 10 1.95 -13.28 -12.34
N MET A 11 1.98 -12.50 -11.26
CA MET A 11 0.78 -12.18 -10.48
C MET A 11 -0.10 -11.18 -11.24
N ARG A 12 -1.26 -11.63 -11.71
CA ARG A 12 -2.27 -10.78 -12.35
C ARG A 12 -3.27 -10.31 -11.30
N VAL A 13 -3.11 -9.07 -10.88
CA VAL A 13 -3.87 -8.46 -9.78
C VAL A 13 -4.89 -7.44 -10.28
N SER A 14 -6.00 -7.30 -9.56
CA SER A 14 -6.99 -6.25 -9.81
C SER A 14 -6.36 -4.86 -9.68
N ASN A 15 -6.74 -3.91 -10.54
CA ASN A 15 -6.25 -2.52 -10.50
C ASN A 15 -6.60 -1.78 -9.19
N LEU A 16 -7.59 -2.28 -8.45
CA LEU A 16 -7.91 -1.90 -7.07
C LEU A 16 -7.66 -3.10 -6.16
N SER A 17 -6.90 -2.92 -5.09
CA SER A 17 -6.49 -3.99 -4.16
C SER A 17 -6.78 -3.64 -2.71
N PHE A 18 -6.95 -4.67 -1.87
CA PHE A 18 -7.38 -4.53 -0.50
C PHE A 18 -6.19 -4.41 0.45
N GLY A 19 -5.99 -3.21 1.03
CA GLY A 19 -5.09 -2.98 2.14
C GLY A 19 -5.79 -3.31 3.47
N ALA A 20 -5.23 -4.20 4.25
CA ALA A 20 -5.84 -4.69 5.48
C ALA A 20 -5.50 -3.87 6.74
N SER A 21 -4.89 -2.68 6.61
CA SER A 21 -4.50 -1.85 7.76
C SER A 21 -5.69 -1.48 8.66
N SER A 22 -6.86 -1.23 8.08
CA SER A 22 -8.08 -0.93 8.83
C SER A 22 -8.53 -2.08 9.72
N LEU A 23 -8.21 -3.34 9.40
CA LEU A 23 -8.53 -4.51 10.23
C LEU A 23 -7.79 -4.49 11.57
N GLY A 24 -6.66 -3.79 11.65
CA GLY A 24 -5.90 -3.56 12.87
C GLY A 24 -6.51 -2.51 13.81
N GLY A 25 -7.52 -1.77 13.35
CA GLY A 25 -8.06 -0.64 14.10
C GLY A 25 -7.10 0.57 14.13
N VAL A 26 -6.23 0.70 13.15
CA VAL A 26 -5.17 1.74 13.08
C VAL A 26 -5.77 3.16 13.03
N PHE A 27 -6.90 3.33 12.36
CA PHE A 27 -7.52 4.65 12.17
C PHE A 27 -8.68 4.92 13.15
N HIS A 28 -9.38 3.87 13.57
CA HIS A 28 -10.50 3.90 14.51
C HIS A 28 -10.85 2.48 14.95
N GLY A 29 -11.56 2.34 16.08
CA GLY A 29 -12.02 1.02 16.53
C GLY A 29 -12.90 0.34 15.48
N ILE A 30 -12.74 -0.96 15.32
CA ILE A 30 -13.52 -1.79 14.39
C ILE A 30 -14.21 -2.93 15.13
N ARG A 31 -15.28 -3.45 14.57
CA ARG A 31 -15.84 -4.75 14.92
C ARG A 31 -15.20 -5.81 14.03
N GLU A 32 -14.66 -6.86 14.63
CA GLU A 32 -13.90 -7.89 13.92
C GLU A 32 -14.75 -8.57 12.84
N GLU A 33 -15.98 -8.93 13.15
CA GLU A 33 -16.89 -9.59 12.21
C GLU A 33 -17.20 -8.71 10.98
N GLU A 34 -17.23 -7.39 11.17
CA GLU A 34 -17.42 -6.44 10.07
C GLU A 34 -16.18 -6.39 9.19
N GLY A 35 -14.99 -6.40 9.79
CA GLY A 35 -13.72 -6.49 9.08
C GLY A 35 -13.60 -7.78 8.25
N ILE A 36 -13.98 -8.93 8.81
CA ILE A 36 -14.00 -10.22 8.11
C ILE A 36 -14.95 -10.14 6.90
N ARG A 37 -16.17 -9.61 7.08
CA ARG A 37 -17.10 -9.41 5.97
C ARG A 37 -16.55 -8.46 4.90
N ALA A 38 -15.77 -7.43 5.28
CA ALA A 38 -15.16 -6.53 4.31
C ALA A 38 -14.16 -7.26 3.41
N VAL A 39 -13.37 -8.20 3.95
CA VAL A 39 -12.45 -9.04 3.17
C VAL A 39 -13.22 -9.93 2.19
N HIS A 40 -14.25 -10.65 2.67
CA HIS A 40 -15.10 -11.47 1.79
C HIS A 40 -15.74 -10.63 0.71
N THR A 41 -16.31 -9.47 1.06
CA THR A 41 -16.91 -8.54 0.09
C THR A 41 -15.89 -8.11 -0.99
N ALA A 42 -14.65 -7.85 -0.62
CA ALA A 42 -13.61 -7.48 -1.56
C ALA A 42 -13.32 -8.61 -2.56
N VAL A 43 -13.09 -9.83 -2.05
CA VAL A 43 -12.76 -10.99 -2.90
C VAL A 43 -13.95 -11.40 -3.78
N ASP A 44 -15.16 -11.45 -3.24
CA ASP A 44 -16.39 -11.80 -3.97
C ASP A 44 -16.70 -10.81 -5.11
N ASN A 45 -16.18 -9.59 -5.03
CA ASN A 45 -16.33 -8.56 -6.06
C ASN A 45 -15.08 -8.38 -6.94
N GLY A 46 -14.18 -9.36 -6.97
CA GLY A 46 -13.08 -9.47 -7.93
C GLY A 46 -11.76 -8.83 -7.49
N ILE A 47 -11.65 -8.32 -6.25
CA ILE A 47 -10.35 -7.95 -5.70
C ILE A 47 -9.60 -9.23 -5.34
N ASN A 48 -8.41 -9.41 -5.91
CA ASN A 48 -7.63 -10.62 -5.74
C ASN A 48 -6.20 -10.39 -5.20
N PHE A 49 -5.87 -9.17 -4.78
CA PHE A 49 -4.62 -8.86 -4.09
C PHE A 49 -4.90 -8.22 -2.74
N ILE A 50 -4.38 -8.84 -1.68
CA ILE A 50 -4.58 -8.43 -0.29
C ILE A 50 -3.22 -8.15 0.33
N ASP A 51 -3.03 -6.95 0.86
CA ASP A 51 -1.80 -6.51 1.51
C ASP A 51 -2.03 -6.22 3.00
N VAL A 52 -1.16 -6.73 3.84
CA VAL A 52 -1.20 -6.56 5.30
C VAL A 52 0.19 -6.30 5.87
N SER A 53 0.32 -6.15 7.17
CA SER A 53 1.60 -6.03 7.88
C SER A 53 1.44 -6.42 9.36
N PRO A 54 2.45 -7.02 9.99
CA PRO A 54 2.48 -7.22 11.45
C PRO A 54 2.44 -5.89 12.23
N TYR A 55 2.88 -4.79 11.63
CA TYR A 55 2.79 -3.45 12.22
C TYR A 55 1.35 -2.99 12.43
N TYR A 56 0.41 -3.37 11.56
CA TYR A 56 -0.95 -2.83 11.58
C TYR A 56 -1.75 -3.33 12.79
N GLY A 57 -1.98 -2.41 13.74
CA GLY A 57 -2.66 -2.71 14.99
C GLY A 57 -1.92 -3.76 15.84
N HIS A 58 -0.57 -3.77 15.77
CA HIS A 58 0.29 -4.67 16.52
C HIS A 58 -0.14 -6.13 16.31
N MET A 59 -0.04 -6.61 15.08
CA MET A 59 -0.39 -7.97 14.60
C MET A 59 -1.90 -8.24 14.50
N LYS A 60 -2.76 -7.35 15.01
CA LYS A 60 -4.21 -7.56 14.98
C LYS A 60 -4.76 -7.68 13.55
N ALA A 61 -4.24 -6.86 12.60
CA ALA A 61 -4.68 -6.92 11.21
C ALA A 61 -4.43 -8.29 10.57
N GLU A 62 -3.25 -8.88 10.78
CA GLU A 62 -2.96 -10.23 10.29
C GLU A 62 -3.82 -11.29 10.95
N THR A 63 -4.08 -11.19 12.26
CA THR A 63 -4.93 -12.13 12.98
C THR A 63 -6.39 -12.09 12.48
N VAL A 64 -6.95 -10.90 12.26
CA VAL A 64 -8.31 -10.74 11.73
C VAL A 64 -8.39 -11.22 10.27
N LEU A 65 -7.39 -10.84 9.47
CA LEU A 65 -7.30 -11.30 8.08
C LEU A 65 -7.19 -12.82 8.01
N GLY A 66 -6.34 -13.45 8.81
CA GLY A 66 -6.18 -14.90 8.85
C GLY A 66 -7.48 -15.65 9.18
N LYS A 67 -8.37 -15.06 10.00
CA LYS A 67 -9.71 -15.62 10.24
C LYS A 67 -10.58 -15.57 8.98
N ALA A 68 -10.55 -14.46 8.24
CA ALA A 68 -11.29 -14.32 6.98
C ALA A 68 -10.76 -15.28 5.90
N LEU A 69 -9.44 -15.42 5.79
CA LEU A 69 -8.80 -16.26 4.76
C LEU A 69 -9.10 -17.76 4.90
N LYS A 70 -9.44 -18.24 6.10
CA LYS A 70 -9.85 -19.64 6.31
C LYS A 70 -11.07 -20.05 5.48
N GLU A 71 -11.93 -19.11 5.14
CA GLU A 71 -13.17 -19.36 4.40
C GLU A 71 -13.03 -19.05 2.90
N ILE A 72 -11.86 -18.53 2.46
CA ILE A 72 -11.60 -18.16 1.07
C ILE A 72 -10.62 -19.16 0.44
N PRO A 73 -10.97 -19.82 -0.68
CA PRO A 73 -10.04 -20.70 -1.38
C PRO A 73 -8.73 -19.99 -1.72
N ARG A 74 -7.59 -20.65 -1.46
CA ARG A 74 -6.25 -20.02 -1.56
C ARG A 74 -5.88 -19.52 -2.96
N ASP A 75 -6.48 -20.10 -3.98
CA ASP A 75 -6.31 -19.73 -5.39
C ASP A 75 -7.10 -18.48 -5.81
N LYS A 76 -7.93 -17.94 -4.95
CA LYS A 76 -8.75 -16.73 -5.21
C LYS A 76 -8.02 -15.44 -4.94
N TYR A 77 -6.87 -15.46 -4.25
CA TYR A 77 -6.15 -14.26 -3.87
C TYR A 77 -4.65 -14.44 -3.88
N TYR A 78 -3.96 -13.35 -4.13
CA TYR A 78 -2.54 -13.17 -3.83
C TYR A 78 -2.42 -12.45 -2.48
N LEU A 79 -1.51 -12.92 -1.63
CA LEU A 79 -1.31 -12.39 -0.28
C LEU A 79 0.05 -11.73 -0.17
N SER A 80 0.05 -10.48 0.29
CA SER A 80 1.24 -9.72 0.62
C SER A 80 1.27 -9.41 2.12
N THR A 81 2.42 -9.63 2.76
CA THR A 81 2.72 -9.09 4.09
C THR A 81 4.13 -8.55 4.16
N LYS A 82 4.60 -8.14 5.35
CA LYS A 82 5.81 -7.32 5.46
C LYS A 82 6.69 -7.75 6.64
N VAL A 83 7.98 -7.37 6.58
CA VAL A 83 8.98 -7.53 7.64
C VAL A 83 9.65 -6.19 7.94
N GLY A 84 10.32 -6.06 9.07
CA GLY A 84 11.17 -4.91 9.42
C GLY A 84 10.51 -3.85 10.29
N ARG A 85 9.19 -3.65 10.20
CA ARG A 85 8.42 -2.72 11.03
C ARG A 85 7.38 -3.46 11.84
N TYR A 86 7.42 -3.25 13.16
CA TYR A 86 6.57 -3.95 14.13
C TYR A 86 5.98 -2.97 15.15
N GLY A 87 5.14 -3.49 16.04
CA GLY A 87 4.65 -2.76 17.19
C GLY A 87 4.37 -3.71 18.35
N LYS A 88 4.65 -3.27 19.56
CA LYS A 88 4.35 -4.00 20.77
C LYS A 88 3.99 -3.03 21.90
N ASP A 89 2.89 -3.28 22.59
CA ASP A 89 2.44 -2.51 23.76
C ASP A 89 2.38 -0.98 23.50
N GLY A 90 1.96 -0.58 22.28
CA GLY A 90 1.88 0.83 21.85
C GLY A 90 3.21 1.43 21.41
N VAL A 91 4.30 0.66 21.39
CA VAL A 91 5.64 1.12 20.97
C VAL A 91 5.94 0.61 19.56
N ASN A 92 6.42 1.52 18.69
CA ASN A 92 6.94 1.14 17.39
C ASN A 92 8.32 0.52 17.54
N ILE A 93 8.55 -0.58 16.80
CA ILE A 93 9.81 -1.33 16.78
C ILE A 93 10.23 -1.50 15.32
N TRP A 94 11.49 -1.16 15.04
CA TRP A 94 12.10 -1.38 13.73
C TRP A 94 13.26 -2.33 13.89
N ASP A 95 13.20 -3.47 13.22
CA ASP A 95 14.28 -4.45 13.22
C ASP A 95 14.35 -5.16 11.87
N TYR A 96 15.34 -4.78 11.09
CA TYR A 96 15.61 -5.30 9.75
C TYR A 96 16.74 -6.33 9.74
N SER A 97 17.09 -6.90 10.90
CA SER A 97 18.12 -7.93 11.01
C SER A 97 17.68 -9.23 10.33
N ALA A 98 18.67 -10.00 9.86
CA ALA A 98 18.44 -11.31 9.26
C ALA A 98 17.63 -12.24 10.17
N LYS A 99 17.98 -12.29 11.47
CA LYS A 99 17.28 -13.12 12.46
C LYS A 99 15.81 -12.73 12.57
N ARG A 100 15.51 -11.45 12.79
CA ARG A 100 14.12 -10.98 12.98
C ARG A 100 13.30 -11.13 11.71
N THR A 101 13.93 -10.93 10.55
CA THR A 101 13.29 -11.16 9.24
C THR A 101 12.79 -12.60 9.12
N LEU A 102 13.64 -13.57 9.40
CA LEU A 102 13.29 -14.99 9.36
C LEU A 102 12.12 -15.32 10.30
N GLU A 103 12.23 -14.93 11.56
CA GLU A 103 11.21 -15.16 12.58
C GLU A 103 9.87 -14.55 12.16
N SER A 104 9.89 -13.30 11.66
CA SER A 104 8.70 -12.56 11.29
C SER A 104 7.89 -13.22 10.16
N VAL A 105 8.55 -13.81 9.16
CA VAL A 105 7.86 -14.49 8.06
C VAL A 105 7.02 -15.65 8.59
N TYR A 106 7.59 -16.51 9.42
CA TYR A 106 6.87 -17.66 9.97
C TYR A 106 5.77 -17.24 10.95
N GLU A 107 6.02 -16.24 11.80
CA GLU A 107 4.99 -15.67 12.68
C GLU A 107 3.81 -15.09 11.89
N SER A 108 4.07 -14.44 10.75
CA SER A 108 3.02 -13.91 9.87
C SER A 108 2.23 -15.04 9.21
N MET A 109 2.90 -16.10 8.73
CA MET A 109 2.23 -17.27 8.16
C MET A 109 1.29 -17.94 9.17
N GLU A 110 1.72 -18.08 10.43
CA GLU A 110 0.90 -18.61 11.52
C GLU A 110 -0.34 -17.76 11.74
N ARG A 111 -0.19 -16.42 11.90
CA ARG A 111 -1.31 -15.51 12.10
C ARG A 111 -2.28 -15.47 10.93
N LEU A 112 -1.75 -15.52 9.70
CA LEU A 112 -2.52 -15.49 8.45
C LEU A 112 -3.12 -16.86 8.10
N ASN A 113 -2.69 -17.92 8.76
CA ASN A 113 -3.12 -19.32 8.52
C ASN A 113 -2.89 -19.74 7.07
N VAL A 114 -1.66 -19.55 6.57
CA VAL A 114 -1.26 -19.90 5.20
C VAL A 114 0.05 -20.67 5.19
N ASP A 115 0.22 -21.52 4.15
CA ASP A 115 1.42 -22.34 3.97
C ASP A 115 2.51 -21.61 3.16
N TYR A 116 2.17 -20.54 2.48
CA TYR A 116 3.11 -19.69 1.73
C TYR A 116 2.57 -18.25 1.58
N ILE A 117 3.48 -17.31 1.33
CA ILE A 117 3.18 -15.90 1.05
C ILE A 117 3.50 -15.62 -0.42
N ASP A 118 2.61 -14.94 -1.17
CA ASP A 118 2.87 -14.61 -2.57
C ASP A 118 3.89 -13.49 -2.71
N LEU A 119 3.80 -12.45 -1.88
CA LEU A 119 4.72 -11.32 -1.90
C LEU A 119 5.11 -10.92 -0.47
N ILE A 120 6.39 -10.97 -0.16
CA ILE A 120 6.93 -10.44 1.09
C ILE A 120 7.65 -9.12 0.85
N ASN A 121 7.30 -8.09 1.60
CA ASN A 121 7.89 -6.76 1.47
C ASN A 121 8.76 -6.39 2.67
N VAL A 122 9.87 -5.71 2.43
CA VAL A 122 10.59 -4.99 3.50
C VAL A 122 9.86 -3.66 3.73
N HIS A 123 9.33 -3.45 4.94
CA HIS A 123 8.37 -2.41 5.27
C HIS A 123 9.04 -1.08 5.59
N ASP A 124 8.63 0.00 4.89
CA ASP A 124 8.99 1.39 5.18
C ASP A 124 10.48 1.56 5.46
N ILE A 125 11.29 1.29 4.43
CA ILE A 125 12.76 1.24 4.54
C ILE A 125 13.39 2.59 4.91
N GLU A 126 12.64 3.71 4.82
CA GLU A 126 13.09 5.01 5.28
C GLU A 126 13.43 5.03 6.78
N PHE A 127 12.83 4.17 7.59
CA PHE A 127 13.21 4.08 9.00
C PHE A 127 14.62 3.51 9.16
N GLN A 128 14.96 2.44 8.42
CA GLN A 128 16.30 1.88 8.44
C GLN A 128 17.34 2.86 7.84
N SER A 129 16.95 3.70 6.87
CA SER A 129 17.86 4.70 6.31
C SER A 129 18.42 5.69 7.33
N ARG A 130 17.72 5.85 8.47
CA ARG A 130 18.07 6.76 9.58
C ARG A 130 18.72 6.04 10.76
N MET A 131 18.87 4.72 10.68
CA MET A 131 19.45 3.86 11.72
C MET A 131 20.87 3.44 11.35
N GLU A 132 21.57 2.79 12.31
CA GLU A 132 22.89 2.22 12.07
C GLU A 132 22.88 1.23 10.90
N GLY A 133 23.87 1.33 10.03
CA GLY A 133 23.98 0.54 8.80
C GLY A 133 23.18 1.09 7.61
N GLY A 134 22.27 2.04 7.85
CA GLY A 134 21.48 2.67 6.76
C GLY A 134 20.74 1.64 5.90
N LEU A 135 20.45 1.98 4.65
CA LEU A 135 19.82 1.07 3.68
C LEU A 135 20.70 -0.13 3.32
N GLN A 136 22.03 -0.02 3.51
CA GLN A 136 22.95 -1.13 3.24
C GLN A 136 22.61 -2.37 4.09
N LYS A 137 22.14 -2.19 5.32
CA LYS A 137 21.70 -3.30 6.17
C LYS A 137 20.56 -4.11 5.54
N ILE A 138 19.64 -3.46 4.82
CA ILE A 138 18.56 -4.16 4.10
C ILE A 138 19.17 -5.05 3.00
N VAL A 139 20.14 -4.52 2.26
CA VAL A 139 20.83 -5.25 1.20
C VAL A 139 21.63 -6.42 1.74
N ASP A 140 22.34 -6.23 2.85
CA ASP A 140 23.29 -7.23 3.39
C ASP A 140 22.64 -8.27 4.32
N GLU A 141 21.54 -7.92 5.00
CA GLU A 141 20.93 -8.82 5.99
C GLU A 141 19.51 -9.25 5.60
N THR A 142 18.61 -8.27 5.32
CA THR A 142 17.18 -8.57 5.14
C THR A 142 16.89 -9.30 3.83
N LEU A 143 17.35 -8.73 2.70
CA LEU A 143 17.10 -9.28 1.38
C LEU A 143 17.67 -10.69 1.17
N PRO A 144 18.91 -11.02 1.63
CA PRO A 144 19.43 -12.38 1.51
C PRO A 144 18.57 -13.45 2.18
N VAL A 145 17.97 -13.15 3.34
CA VAL A 145 17.04 -14.06 4.03
C VAL A 145 15.78 -14.27 3.19
N LEU A 146 15.21 -13.20 2.66
CA LEU A 146 14.00 -13.29 1.83
C LEU A 146 14.25 -14.04 0.53
N VAL A 147 15.41 -13.85 -0.10
CA VAL A 147 15.85 -14.61 -1.28
C VAL A 147 15.99 -16.10 -0.96
N GLN A 148 16.52 -16.44 0.23
CA GLN A 148 16.63 -17.83 0.66
C GLN A 148 15.23 -18.45 0.88
N LEU A 149 14.34 -17.76 1.56
CA LEU A 149 12.95 -18.20 1.76
C LEU A 149 12.18 -18.35 0.44
N LYS A 150 12.50 -17.52 -0.56
CA LYS A 150 11.97 -17.67 -1.92
C LYS A 150 12.47 -18.97 -2.59
N LYS A 151 13.75 -19.30 -2.48
CA LYS A 151 14.30 -20.56 -2.99
C LYS A 151 13.67 -21.80 -2.33
N GLU A 152 13.32 -21.67 -1.07
CA GLU A 152 12.65 -22.71 -0.27
C GLU A 152 11.14 -22.82 -0.57
N GLY A 153 10.55 -21.86 -1.30
CA GLY A 153 9.14 -21.82 -1.63
C GLY A 153 8.23 -21.28 -0.51
N VAL A 154 8.81 -20.79 0.58
CA VAL A 154 8.07 -20.17 1.71
C VAL A 154 7.44 -18.86 1.28
N VAL A 155 8.17 -18.05 0.51
CA VAL A 155 7.66 -16.85 -0.15
C VAL A 155 7.87 -16.98 -1.66
N ARG A 156 7.02 -16.37 -2.47
CA ARG A 156 7.13 -16.48 -3.94
C ARG A 156 7.86 -15.31 -4.57
N HIS A 157 7.63 -14.10 -4.05
CA HIS A 157 8.21 -12.86 -4.57
C HIS A 157 8.67 -11.97 -3.43
N VAL A 158 9.67 -11.12 -3.71
CA VAL A 158 10.26 -10.18 -2.76
C VAL A 158 10.05 -8.75 -3.25
N GLY A 159 9.60 -7.87 -2.36
CA GLY A 159 9.41 -6.45 -2.61
C GLY A 159 9.94 -5.58 -1.48
N ILE A 160 9.88 -4.28 -1.68
CA ILE A 160 10.24 -3.26 -0.70
C ILE A 160 9.18 -2.16 -0.68
N THR A 161 8.98 -1.49 0.46
CA THR A 161 8.04 -0.38 0.58
C THR A 161 8.69 0.85 1.18
N ASP A 162 8.29 2.03 0.70
CA ASP A 162 8.74 3.31 1.24
C ASP A 162 7.75 4.43 0.88
N LEU A 163 7.75 5.50 1.69
CA LEU A 163 7.19 6.79 1.31
C LEU A 163 8.11 7.51 0.31
N GLN A 164 9.44 7.36 0.42
CA GLN A 164 10.41 8.06 -0.41
C GLN A 164 10.88 7.17 -1.57
N PRO A 165 10.47 7.42 -2.83
CA PRO A 165 10.84 6.61 -3.98
C PRO A 165 12.35 6.59 -4.24
N GLU A 166 13.09 7.58 -3.76
CA GLU A 166 14.54 7.65 -3.81
C GLU A 166 15.21 6.48 -3.07
N ASN A 167 14.66 6.08 -1.92
CA ASN A 167 15.17 4.94 -1.16
C ASN A 167 14.91 3.61 -1.88
N LEU A 168 13.73 3.48 -2.50
CA LEU A 168 13.39 2.30 -3.30
C LEU A 168 14.38 2.14 -4.46
N LYS A 169 14.64 3.24 -5.17
CA LYS A 169 15.63 3.28 -6.25
C LYS A 169 17.01 2.88 -5.74
N TRP A 170 17.45 3.46 -4.64
CA TRP A 170 18.78 3.18 -4.05
C TRP A 170 18.97 1.69 -3.75
N VAL A 171 17.99 1.04 -3.11
CA VAL A 171 18.10 -0.40 -2.78
C VAL A 171 18.17 -1.25 -4.04
N ILE A 172 17.38 -0.95 -5.09
CA ILE A 172 17.40 -1.68 -6.36
C ILE A 172 18.77 -1.55 -7.05
N GLU A 173 19.41 -0.38 -6.99
CA GLU A 173 20.74 -0.13 -7.55
C GLU A 173 21.88 -0.82 -6.78
N HIS A 174 21.65 -1.25 -5.52
CA HIS A 174 22.69 -1.81 -4.63
C HIS A 174 22.46 -3.27 -4.27
N CYS A 175 21.41 -3.92 -4.76
CA CYS A 175 21.20 -5.36 -4.63
C CYS A 175 21.38 -6.07 -5.98
N ASP A 176 21.50 -7.40 -5.94
CA ASP A 176 21.59 -8.20 -7.18
C ASP A 176 20.32 -8.04 -8.02
N GLU A 177 20.49 -8.00 -9.36
CA GLU A 177 19.38 -7.88 -10.30
C GLU A 177 18.34 -8.99 -10.07
N GLY A 178 17.07 -8.61 -10.00
CA GLY A 178 15.95 -9.52 -9.78
C GLY A 178 15.73 -9.93 -8.31
N THR A 179 16.51 -9.39 -7.36
CA THR A 179 16.26 -9.58 -5.92
C THR A 179 14.97 -8.89 -5.50
N VAL A 180 14.77 -7.65 -5.92
CA VAL A 180 13.54 -6.88 -5.71
C VAL A 180 12.68 -6.98 -6.96
N GLU A 181 11.47 -7.54 -6.82
CA GLU A 181 10.54 -7.76 -7.94
C GLU A 181 9.37 -6.78 -7.95
N SER A 182 9.11 -6.14 -6.80
CA SER A 182 8.10 -5.09 -6.70
C SER A 182 8.47 -4.00 -5.71
N VAL A 183 7.93 -2.81 -5.95
CA VAL A 183 7.94 -1.70 -5.00
C VAL A 183 6.52 -1.31 -4.65
N LEU A 184 6.29 -0.96 -3.37
CA LEU A 184 5.07 -0.31 -2.93
C LEU A 184 5.44 1.10 -2.45
N CYS A 185 4.92 2.11 -3.15
CA CYS A 185 5.07 3.51 -2.78
C CYS A 185 3.69 4.09 -2.44
N PHE A 186 3.60 4.86 -1.35
CA PHE A 186 2.32 5.43 -0.92
C PHE A 186 2.36 6.95 -0.93
N CYS A 187 1.19 7.57 -1.16
CA CYS A 187 0.98 9.02 -1.20
C CYS A 187 1.69 9.79 -2.33
N HIS A 188 2.41 9.14 -3.24
CA HIS A 188 3.12 9.77 -4.36
C HIS A 188 2.54 9.44 -5.75
N TYR A 189 1.31 8.87 -5.76
CA TYR A 189 0.45 8.80 -6.95
C TYR A 189 -1.00 9.03 -6.55
N CYS A 190 -1.29 10.28 -6.22
CA CYS A 190 -2.58 10.82 -5.79
C CYS A 190 -2.87 12.11 -6.54
N LEU A 191 -4.09 12.67 -6.41
CA LEU A 191 -4.45 13.95 -7.04
C LEU A 191 -3.52 15.12 -6.67
N ASN A 192 -2.96 15.13 -5.46
CA ASN A 192 -2.08 16.17 -4.95
C ASN A 192 -0.59 15.91 -5.16
N ASP A 193 -0.21 14.71 -5.58
CA ASP A 193 1.20 14.33 -5.76
C ASP A 193 1.34 13.18 -6.75
N THR A 194 2.16 13.36 -7.79
CA THR A 194 2.44 12.36 -8.83
C THR A 194 3.93 12.07 -8.96
N LEU A 195 4.73 12.33 -7.92
CA LEU A 195 6.18 12.13 -7.92
C LEU A 195 6.58 10.72 -8.36
N LEU A 196 5.80 9.69 -8.01
CA LEU A 196 6.08 8.31 -8.39
C LEU A 196 6.23 8.14 -9.92
N VAL A 197 5.60 9.00 -10.72
CA VAL A 197 5.67 8.95 -12.20
C VAL A 197 7.11 9.12 -12.68
N ASP A 198 7.93 9.94 -12.03
CA ASP A 198 9.32 10.20 -12.39
C ASP A 198 10.22 8.97 -12.25
N TYR A 199 9.78 8.00 -11.44
CA TYR A 199 10.51 6.76 -11.16
C TYR A 199 10.01 5.55 -11.95
N LEU A 200 8.84 5.63 -12.60
CA LEU A 200 8.25 4.47 -13.31
C LEU A 200 9.14 3.94 -14.41
N GLY A 201 9.84 4.83 -15.14
CA GLY A 201 10.79 4.42 -16.20
C GLY A 201 11.97 3.61 -15.64
N PHE A 202 12.47 3.99 -14.46
CA PHE A 202 13.54 3.27 -13.77
C PHE A 202 13.06 1.88 -13.31
N PHE A 203 11.88 1.79 -12.67
CA PHE A 203 11.34 0.51 -12.22
C PHE A 203 11.05 -0.45 -13.39
N GLU A 204 10.50 0.06 -14.49
CA GLU A 204 10.24 -0.70 -15.70
C GLU A 204 11.55 -1.25 -16.31
N GLN A 205 12.59 -0.43 -16.38
CA GLN A 205 13.91 -0.82 -16.88
C GLN A 205 14.52 -1.97 -16.05
N HIS A 206 14.28 -1.98 -14.74
CA HIS A 206 14.74 -3.02 -13.81
C HIS A 206 13.74 -4.18 -13.67
N ARG A 207 12.62 -4.18 -14.43
CA ARG A 207 11.54 -5.19 -14.41
C ARG A 207 10.83 -5.29 -13.07
N VAL A 208 10.85 -4.23 -12.28
CA VAL A 208 10.23 -4.13 -10.96
C VAL A 208 8.79 -3.62 -11.12
N GLY A 209 7.83 -4.36 -10.57
CA GLY A 209 6.43 -3.98 -10.58
C GLY A 209 6.13 -2.87 -9.57
N VAL A 210 5.18 -1.99 -9.90
CA VAL A 210 4.82 -0.86 -9.04
C VAL A 210 3.43 -1.03 -8.46
N ILE A 211 3.35 -0.96 -7.14
CA ILE A 211 2.12 -0.94 -6.35
C ILE A 211 1.99 0.46 -5.74
N ASN A 212 0.88 1.13 -5.99
CA ASN A 212 0.53 2.38 -5.34
C ASN A 212 -0.32 2.13 -4.10
N ALA A 213 -0.25 3.02 -3.12
CA ALA A 213 -1.11 2.96 -1.94
C ALA A 213 -1.53 4.36 -1.46
N SER A 214 -2.55 4.39 -0.60
CA SER A 214 -3.10 5.61 -0.02
C SER A 214 -3.63 6.61 -1.07
N PRO A 215 -4.55 6.21 -1.95
CA PRO A 215 -5.09 7.07 -3.03
C PRO A 215 -5.75 8.35 -2.52
N LEU A 216 -6.24 8.34 -1.27
CA LEU A 216 -6.80 9.51 -0.60
C LEU A 216 -5.75 10.34 0.15
N SER A 217 -4.44 10.10 -0.09
CA SER A 217 -3.34 10.83 0.55
C SER A 217 -3.52 10.88 2.08
N MET A 218 -3.77 9.70 2.70
CA MET A 218 -4.01 9.51 4.14
C MET A 218 -5.16 10.36 4.71
N GLY A 219 -6.14 10.70 3.87
CA GLY A 219 -7.35 11.46 4.25
C GLY A 219 -7.35 12.93 3.82
N LEU A 220 -6.27 13.47 3.26
CA LEU A 220 -6.26 14.82 2.68
C LEU A 220 -7.33 14.99 1.60
N LEU A 221 -7.49 13.99 0.74
CA LEU A 221 -8.43 13.97 -0.38
C LEU A 221 -9.75 13.33 0.05
N SER A 222 -10.40 13.92 1.06
CA SER A 222 -11.72 13.49 1.53
C SER A 222 -12.56 14.68 1.98
N GLN A 223 -13.89 14.55 1.89
CA GLN A 223 -14.83 15.58 2.38
C GLN A 223 -14.67 15.83 3.88
N ARG A 224 -14.28 14.82 4.64
CA ARG A 224 -14.01 14.94 6.08
C ARG A 224 -12.73 15.74 6.38
N GLY A 225 -11.81 15.82 5.41
CA GLY A 225 -10.49 16.42 5.56
C GLY A 225 -9.48 15.51 6.26
N ALA A 226 -8.24 16.00 6.32
CA ALA A 226 -7.14 15.28 6.95
C ALA A 226 -7.36 15.10 8.46
N PRO A 227 -7.03 13.94 9.03
CA PRO A 227 -7.06 13.75 10.48
C PRO A 227 -6.01 14.62 11.18
N ASP A 228 -6.21 14.90 12.48
CA ASP A 228 -5.34 15.79 13.26
C ASP A 228 -3.87 15.35 13.27
N TRP A 229 -3.63 14.03 13.31
CA TRP A 229 -2.28 13.45 13.30
C TRP A 229 -1.57 13.53 11.94
N HIS A 230 -2.27 13.95 10.86
CA HIS A 230 -1.68 13.96 9.52
C HIS A 230 -0.50 14.93 9.43
N PRO A 231 0.70 14.50 8.94
CA PRO A 231 1.93 15.29 8.97
C PRO A 231 2.00 16.44 7.95
N ALA A 232 1.05 16.53 7.01
CA ALA A 232 1.03 17.58 6.01
C ALA A 232 0.97 18.98 6.63
N SER A 233 1.55 19.97 5.94
CA SER A 233 1.48 21.37 6.30
C SER A 233 0.04 21.87 6.36
N ARG A 234 -0.19 22.94 7.11
CA ARG A 234 -1.50 23.62 7.15
C ARG A 234 -1.95 24.07 5.77
N ASP A 235 -1.03 24.57 4.95
CA ASP A 235 -1.35 25.10 3.63
C ASP A 235 -1.78 23.98 2.68
N LEU A 236 -1.11 22.82 2.70
CA LEU A 236 -1.55 21.65 1.94
C LEU A 236 -2.92 21.14 2.40
N LYS A 237 -3.17 21.06 3.72
CA LYS A 237 -4.48 20.68 4.26
C LYS A 237 -5.57 21.63 3.79
N MET A 238 -5.31 22.93 3.78
CA MET A 238 -6.25 23.96 3.31
C MET A 238 -6.49 23.87 1.80
N ALA A 239 -5.46 23.64 0.98
CA ALA A 239 -5.59 23.49 -0.45
C ALA A 239 -6.45 22.25 -0.82
N CYS A 240 -6.20 21.11 -0.17
CA CYS A 240 -7.00 19.90 -0.37
C CYS A 240 -8.46 20.10 0.10
N ALA A 241 -8.69 20.82 1.20
CA ALA A 241 -10.04 21.13 1.65
C ALA A 241 -10.81 22.04 0.65
N LYS A 242 -10.13 23.02 0.02
CA LYS A 242 -10.72 23.82 -1.06
C LYS A 242 -11.08 22.96 -2.28
N ALA A 243 -10.19 22.04 -2.66
CA ALA A 243 -10.44 21.10 -3.75
C ALA A 243 -11.64 20.19 -3.45
N ALA A 244 -11.77 19.71 -2.21
CA ALA A 244 -12.93 18.91 -1.79
C ALA A 244 -14.24 19.71 -1.85
N ALA A 245 -14.23 20.97 -1.37
CA ALA A 245 -15.40 21.85 -1.47
C ALA A 245 -15.80 22.11 -2.92
N TYR A 246 -14.83 22.35 -3.80
CA TYR A 246 -15.08 22.53 -5.23
C TYR A 246 -15.71 21.30 -5.89
N CYS A 247 -15.23 20.10 -5.58
CA CYS A 247 -15.88 18.87 -6.05
C CYS A 247 -17.34 18.79 -5.57
N GLN A 248 -17.58 19.14 -4.29
CA GLN A 248 -18.94 19.13 -3.73
C GLN A 248 -19.89 20.13 -4.42
N GLU A 249 -19.41 21.31 -4.79
CA GLU A 249 -20.18 22.30 -5.57
C GLU A 249 -20.57 21.76 -6.96
N LYS A 250 -19.80 20.81 -7.49
CA LYS A 250 -20.08 20.10 -8.76
C LYS A 250 -20.86 18.80 -8.56
N ASP A 251 -21.40 18.54 -7.36
CA ASP A 251 -22.09 17.29 -7.01
C ASP A 251 -21.20 16.04 -7.24
N TYR A 252 -19.92 16.17 -6.96
CA TYR A 252 -18.93 15.10 -7.13
C TYR A 252 -18.15 14.87 -5.82
N GLU A 253 -17.91 13.60 -5.47
CA GLU A 253 -17.10 13.25 -4.30
C GLU A 253 -15.61 13.28 -4.66
N ILE A 254 -14.79 14.04 -3.93
CA ILE A 254 -13.33 14.07 -4.16
C ILE A 254 -12.70 12.69 -3.94
N GLU A 255 -13.25 11.89 -3.02
CA GLU A 255 -12.83 10.50 -2.80
C GLU A 255 -13.01 9.66 -4.07
N LYS A 256 -14.12 9.83 -4.79
CA LYS A 256 -14.36 9.16 -6.07
C LYS A 256 -13.30 9.55 -7.09
N LEU A 257 -13.07 10.84 -7.26
CA LEU A 257 -12.09 11.35 -8.22
C LEU A 257 -10.67 10.84 -7.91
N ALA A 258 -10.28 10.85 -6.62
CA ALA A 258 -8.98 10.38 -6.17
C ALA A 258 -8.79 8.87 -6.40
N MET A 259 -9.81 8.06 -6.13
CA MET A 259 -9.79 6.62 -6.40
C MET A 259 -9.68 6.32 -7.91
N GLN A 260 -10.47 6.99 -8.73
CA GLN A 260 -10.45 6.85 -10.19
C GLN A 260 -9.09 7.27 -10.76
N PHE A 261 -8.57 8.43 -10.36
CA PHE A 261 -7.24 8.91 -10.77
C PHE A 261 -6.16 7.86 -10.48
N SER A 262 -6.11 7.37 -9.26
CA SER A 262 -5.04 6.47 -8.81
C SER A 262 -5.09 5.08 -9.43
N THR A 263 -6.24 4.66 -9.98
CA THR A 263 -6.43 3.30 -10.52
C THR A 263 -6.47 3.22 -12.04
N SER A 264 -6.60 4.36 -12.75
CA SER A 264 -6.84 4.34 -14.20
C SER A 264 -5.87 5.17 -15.03
N MET A 265 -5.21 6.19 -14.47
CA MET A 265 -4.43 7.15 -15.25
C MET A 265 -3.08 6.62 -15.74
N ASN A 266 -2.48 5.62 -15.08
CA ASN A 266 -1.16 5.14 -15.47
C ASN A 266 -1.07 3.61 -15.52
N PRO A 267 -0.94 3.01 -16.71
CA PRO A 267 -0.90 1.56 -16.88
C PRO A 267 0.38 0.88 -16.35
N ARG A 268 1.43 1.66 -16.00
CA ARG A 268 2.66 1.13 -15.39
C ARG A 268 2.52 0.87 -13.89
N ILE A 269 1.43 1.35 -13.27
CA ILE A 269 1.08 1.04 -11.89
C ILE A 269 0.13 -0.15 -11.91
N ALA A 270 0.57 -1.29 -11.37
CA ALA A 270 -0.17 -2.54 -11.47
C ALA A 270 -1.49 -2.49 -10.68
N THR A 271 -1.46 -1.90 -9.50
CA THR A 271 -2.63 -1.81 -8.61
C THR A 271 -2.48 -0.67 -7.61
N THR A 272 -3.63 -0.21 -7.10
CA THR A 272 -3.71 0.77 -6.00
C THR A 272 -4.40 0.15 -4.80
N LEU A 273 -3.74 0.20 -3.63
CA LEU A 273 -4.26 -0.29 -2.37
C LEU A 273 -5.12 0.77 -1.66
N PHE A 274 -6.34 0.39 -1.34
CA PHE A 274 -7.20 1.12 -0.39
C PHE A 274 -7.43 0.28 0.86
N SER A 275 -7.88 0.88 1.96
CA SER A 275 -8.17 0.14 3.19
C SER A 275 -9.54 0.52 3.77
N SER A 276 -10.31 -0.49 4.12
CA SER A 276 -11.57 -0.34 4.85
C SER A 276 -11.93 -1.61 5.61
N ALA A 277 -12.46 -1.45 6.84
CA ALA A 277 -13.05 -2.54 7.60
C ALA A 277 -14.60 -2.58 7.48
N ASN A 278 -15.17 -1.78 6.57
CA ASN A 278 -16.62 -1.69 6.34
C ASN A 278 -16.98 -2.21 4.94
N PRO A 279 -17.81 -3.26 4.81
CA PRO A 279 -18.22 -3.82 3.52
C PRO A 279 -18.88 -2.80 2.58
N ALA A 280 -19.68 -1.87 3.10
CA ALA A 280 -20.33 -0.85 2.27
C ALA A 280 -19.30 0.10 1.63
N ASN A 281 -18.23 0.47 2.36
CA ASN A 281 -17.15 1.26 1.81
C ASN A 281 -16.34 0.49 0.76
N VAL A 282 -16.17 -0.83 0.93
CA VAL A 282 -15.53 -1.68 -0.09
C VAL A 282 -16.33 -1.64 -1.38
N LEU A 283 -17.65 -1.87 -1.33
CA LEU A 283 -18.53 -1.79 -2.50
C LEU A 283 -18.54 -0.40 -3.13
N LYS A 284 -18.55 0.66 -2.31
CA LYS A 284 -18.50 2.04 -2.78
C LYS A 284 -17.21 2.32 -3.56
N ASN A 285 -16.05 1.90 -3.05
CA ASN A 285 -14.77 2.09 -3.75
C ASN A 285 -14.69 1.27 -5.05
N ILE A 286 -15.23 0.05 -5.07
CA ILE A 286 -15.34 -0.75 -6.29
C ILE A 286 -16.23 -0.05 -7.33
N ALA A 287 -17.36 0.51 -6.91
CA ALA A 287 -18.23 1.28 -7.80
C ALA A 287 -17.49 2.50 -8.37
N TYR A 288 -16.77 3.24 -7.54
CA TYR A 288 -16.00 4.41 -7.98
C TYR A 288 -15.02 4.10 -9.11
N VAL A 289 -14.23 3.03 -8.98
CA VAL A 289 -13.20 2.70 -9.99
C VAL A 289 -13.77 2.05 -11.25
N ASN A 290 -15.02 1.63 -11.24
CA ASN A 290 -15.72 1.14 -12.43
C ASN A 290 -16.39 2.24 -13.25
N ASP A 291 -16.59 3.42 -12.67
CA ASP A 291 -17.12 4.58 -13.38
C ASP A 291 -15.99 5.28 -14.18
N PRO A 292 -16.31 5.96 -15.29
CA PRO A 292 -15.32 6.70 -16.06
C PRO A 292 -14.75 7.87 -15.26
N LEU A 293 -13.44 8.13 -15.43
CA LEU A 293 -12.75 9.27 -14.84
C LEU A 293 -13.15 10.57 -15.57
N ASP A 294 -13.43 11.62 -14.82
CA ASP A 294 -13.54 12.98 -15.35
C ASP A 294 -12.14 13.67 -15.35
N GLU A 295 -11.43 13.57 -16.47
CA GLU A 295 -10.09 14.17 -16.63
C GLU A 295 -10.10 15.71 -16.56
N SER A 296 -11.22 16.35 -16.95
CA SER A 296 -11.37 17.80 -16.81
C SER A 296 -11.40 18.18 -15.35
N LEU A 297 -12.18 17.46 -14.54
CA LEU A 297 -12.27 17.70 -13.10
C LEU A 297 -10.94 17.41 -12.39
N VAL A 298 -10.18 16.40 -12.83
CA VAL A 298 -8.79 16.18 -12.33
C VAL A 298 -7.95 17.42 -12.54
N THR A 299 -7.94 17.98 -13.76
CA THR A 299 -7.15 19.17 -14.10
C THR A 299 -7.57 20.39 -13.25
N GLU A 300 -8.87 20.59 -13.07
CA GLU A 300 -9.42 21.68 -12.25
C GLU A 300 -9.01 21.53 -10.78
N VAL A 301 -9.12 20.32 -10.21
CA VAL A 301 -8.74 20.03 -8.83
C VAL A 301 -7.24 20.23 -8.61
N GLN A 302 -6.39 19.76 -9.53
CA GLN A 302 -4.95 19.98 -9.44
C GLN A 302 -4.59 21.47 -9.55
N HIS A 303 -5.30 22.24 -10.37
CA HIS A 303 -5.13 23.68 -10.45
C HIS A 303 -5.51 24.39 -9.13
N ILE A 304 -6.57 23.94 -8.45
CA ILE A 304 -6.99 24.46 -7.14
C ILE A 304 -5.96 24.16 -6.06
N ILE A 305 -5.36 22.95 -6.06
CA ILE A 305 -4.27 22.59 -5.14
C ILE A 305 -3.03 23.47 -5.42
N GLY A 306 -2.78 23.78 -6.69
CA GLY A 306 -1.84 24.79 -7.15
C GLY A 306 -0.42 24.58 -6.62
N ASP A 307 0.17 25.62 -6.00
CA ASP A 307 1.54 25.59 -5.46
C ASP A 307 1.75 24.56 -4.33
N GLN A 308 0.68 23.94 -3.83
CA GLN A 308 0.76 22.88 -2.85
C GLN A 308 0.88 21.47 -3.49
N MET A 309 0.83 21.38 -4.83
CA MET A 309 1.17 20.15 -5.53
C MET A 309 2.61 19.73 -5.19
N PHE A 310 2.83 18.43 -4.98
CA PHE A 310 4.14 17.83 -4.66
C PHE A 310 4.75 18.27 -3.32
N VAL A 311 4.00 18.95 -2.46
CA VAL A 311 4.47 19.27 -1.10
C VAL A 311 4.49 17.99 -0.28
N ARG A 312 5.70 17.57 0.10
CA ARG A 312 5.97 16.29 0.78
C ARG A 312 6.08 16.46 2.29
N TRP A 313 5.91 15.36 2.98
CA TRP A 313 6.20 15.21 4.41
C TRP A 313 7.09 13.98 4.64
N LYS A 314 7.56 13.82 5.87
CA LYS A 314 8.32 12.62 6.31
C LYS A 314 7.49 11.87 7.33
N ASN A 315 7.56 10.55 7.29
CA ASN A 315 7.06 9.74 8.41
C ASN A 315 7.89 10.01 9.66
N THR A 316 7.23 10.17 10.78
CA THR A 316 7.84 10.42 12.11
C THR A 316 7.75 9.18 12.98
#